data_b698e89db75cc2568ce1b8fa3c6f904f
#
_entry.id   b698e89db75cc2568ce1b8fa3c6f904f
#
_cell.length_a   1.000
_cell.length_b   1.000
_cell.length_c   1.000
_cell.angle_alpha   90.00
_cell.angle_beta   90.00
_cell.angle_gamma   90.00
#
_symmetry.space_group_name_H-M   'P 1'
#
loop_
_entity.id
_entity.type
_entity.pdbx_description
1 polymer ?
#
loop_
_entity_poly.entity_id
_entity_poly.type
_entity_poly.pdbx_seq_one_letter_code
_entity_poly.pdbx_strand_id
1 'polypeptide(L)'
;MKLIAGTAMLIALGVASAWAGAAEGKATYDTKCKMCHGADGKGTPGMVKSMGVKPIGGTAEADTKAAVTKGKNKMKPIATVTGKALDDVAAYVASLK
;
A
#
# COMPACT_ATOMS: atom_id res chain seq x y z
N MET A 1 -13.66 11.81 36.12
CA MET A 1 -14.43 10.95 35.20
C MET A 1 -14.35 11.41 33.76
N LYS A 2 -14.53 12.69 33.47
CA LYS A 2 -14.45 13.22 32.10
C LYS A 2 -13.07 13.01 31.49
N LEU A 3 -12.00 13.18 32.27
CA LEU A 3 -10.63 13.01 31.80
C LEU A 3 -10.33 11.57 31.41
N ILE A 4 -10.88 10.61 32.17
CA ILE A 4 -10.70 9.18 31.88
C ILE A 4 -11.35 8.82 30.54
N ALA A 5 -12.55 9.32 30.30
CA ALA A 5 -13.24 9.07 29.06
C ALA A 5 -12.51 9.68 27.86
N GLY A 6 -11.94 10.88 28.02
CA GLY A 6 -11.16 11.51 26.98
C GLY A 6 -9.89 10.74 26.63
N THR A 7 -9.22 10.22 27.65
CA THR A 7 -8.01 9.44 27.45
C THR A 7 -8.31 8.14 26.71
N ALA A 8 -9.38 7.45 27.08
CA ALA A 8 -9.81 6.22 26.39
C ALA A 8 -10.11 6.49 24.92
N MET A 9 -10.74 7.62 24.63
CA MET A 9 -11.06 8.01 23.27
C MET A 9 -9.81 8.24 22.43
N LEU A 10 -8.78 8.86 23.01
CA LEU A 10 -7.51 9.09 22.32
C LEU A 10 -6.82 7.78 21.96
N ILE A 11 -6.84 6.80 22.87
CA ILE A 11 -6.26 5.49 22.62
C ILE A 11 -6.99 4.79 21.47
N ALA A 12 -8.31 4.87 21.45
CA ALA A 12 -9.12 4.28 20.39
C ALA A 12 -8.80 4.91 19.04
N LEU A 13 -8.63 6.22 18.99
CA LEU A 13 -8.26 6.92 17.75
C LEU A 13 -6.88 6.49 17.26
N GLY A 14 -5.92 6.28 18.16
CA GLY A 14 -4.60 5.79 17.79
C GLY A 14 -4.64 4.43 17.13
N VAL A 15 -5.43 3.51 17.69
CA VAL A 15 -5.61 2.17 17.11
C VAL A 15 -6.30 2.27 15.75
N ALA A 16 -7.35 3.08 15.64
CA ALA A 16 -8.07 3.28 14.39
C ALA A 16 -7.14 3.85 13.30
N SER A 17 -6.24 4.77 13.65
CA SER A 17 -5.28 5.34 12.71
C SER A 17 -4.30 4.29 12.17
N ALA A 18 -3.87 3.35 13.02
CA ALA A 18 -2.98 2.27 12.59
C ALA A 18 -3.66 1.36 11.55
N TRP A 19 -4.93 1.07 11.72
CA TRP A 19 -5.69 0.28 10.76
C TRP A 19 -6.06 1.07 9.51
N ALA A 20 -6.30 2.39 9.65
CA ALA A 20 -6.68 3.25 8.53
C ALA A 20 -5.63 3.31 7.42
N GLY A 21 -4.35 3.15 7.76
CA GLY A 21 -3.27 3.19 6.80
C GLY A 21 -3.44 2.21 5.65
N ALA A 22 -3.75 0.94 5.94
CA ALA A 22 -3.95 -0.08 4.91
C ALA A 22 -5.21 0.20 4.07
N ALA A 23 -6.28 0.68 4.69
CA ALA A 23 -7.51 1.01 3.97
C ALA A 23 -7.29 2.19 3.00
N GLU A 24 -6.55 3.21 3.42
CA GLU A 24 -6.20 4.32 2.56
C GLU A 24 -5.23 3.89 1.47
N GLY A 25 -4.33 2.96 1.78
CA GLY A 25 -3.39 2.38 0.82
C GLY A 25 -4.10 1.65 -0.31
N LYS A 26 -5.24 1.02 -0.02
CA LYS A 26 -6.05 0.38 -1.05
C LYS A 26 -6.52 1.38 -2.11
N ALA A 27 -6.94 2.57 -1.70
CA ALA A 27 -7.36 3.61 -2.64
C ALA A 27 -6.20 4.04 -3.54
N THR A 28 -5.01 4.23 -2.99
CA THR A 28 -3.82 4.57 -3.75
C THR A 28 -3.44 3.42 -4.69
N TYR A 29 -3.50 2.19 -4.19
CA TYR A 29 -3.22 1.00 -4.98
C TYR A 29 -4.17 0.90 -6.18
N ASP A 30 -5.45 1.08 -5.96
CA ASP A 30 -6.46 1.00 -7.03
C ASP A 30 -6.24 2.06 -8.10
N THR A 31 -5.70 3.20 -7.74
CA THR A 31 -5.46 4.31 -8.67
C THR A 31 -4.12 4.18 -9.41
N LYS A 32 -3.06 3.75 -8.72
CA LYS A 32 -1.69 3.83 -9.23
C LYS A 32 -1.04 2.49 -9.55
N CYS A 33 -1.50 1.41 -8.95
CA CYS A 33 -0.81 0.12 -9.02
C CYS A 33 -1.63 -0.96 -9.71
N LYS A 34 -2.93 -0.93 -9.54
CA LYS A 34 -3.84 -1.98 -9.99
C LYS A 34 -3.78 -2.24 -11.49
N MET A 35 -3.54 -1.23 -12.29
CA MET A 35 -3.51 -1.37 -13.75
C MET A 35 -2.50 -2.42 -14.20
N CYS A 36 -1.36 -2.51 -13.53
CA CYS A 36 -0.32 -3.48 -13.85
C CYS A 36 -0.34 -4.69 -12.92
N HIS A 37 -0.56 -4.45 -11.62
CA HIS A 37 -0.44 -5.50 -10.59
C HIS A 37 -1.75 -6.24 -10.30
N GLY A 38 -2.87 -5.75 -10.83
CA GLY A 38 -4.17 -6.38 -10.60
C GLY A 38 -4.74 -6.09 -9.22
N ALA A 39 -6.03 -6.32 -9.04
CA ALA A 39 -6.70 -6.08 -7.76
C ALA A 39 -6.18 -6.99 -6.66
N ASP A 40 -5.71 -8.17 -7.00
CA ASP A 40 -5.20 -9.18 -6.06
C ASP A 40 -3.67 -9.17 -5.93
N GLY A 41 -2.98 -8.29 -6.63
CA GLY A 41 -1.53 -8.22 -6.60
C GLY A 41 -0.81 -9.25 -7.45
N LYS A 42 -1.53 -10.07 -8.18
CA LYS A 42 -0.94 -11.15 -8.99
C LYS A 42 -0.55 -10.74 -10.40
N GLY A 43 -0.86 -9.51 -10.76
CA GLY A 43 -0.62 -8.98 -12.10
C GLY A 43 -1.84 -9.16 -12.99
N THR A 44 -2.06 -8.18 -13.87
CA THR A 44 -3.08 -8.34 -14.91
C THR A 44 -2.52 -9.23 -16.01
N PRO A 45 -3.37 -10.05 -16.69
CA PRO A 45 -2.87 -11.00 -17.68
C PRO A 45 -1.99 -10.37 -18.76
N GLY A 46 -2.38 -9.21 -19.28
CA GLY A 46 -1.60 -8.52 -20.30
C GLY A 46 -0.24 -8.07 -19.82
N MET A 47 -0.16 -7.56 -18.60
CA MET A 47 1.11 -7.09 -18.03
C MET A 47 2.01 -8.23 -17.60
N VAL A 48 1.44 -9.33 -17.13
CA VAL A 48 2.22 -10.55 -16.85
C VAL A 48 2.90 -11.02 -18.13
N LYS A 49 2.16 -11.04 -19.22
CA LYS A 49 2.67 -11.51 -20.51
C LYS A 49 3.70 -10.54 -21.10
N SER A 50 3.41 -9.24 -21.11
CA SER A 50 4.27 -8.26 -21.80
C SER A 50 5.42 -7.74 -20.96
N MET A 51 5.25 -7.62 -19.64
CA MET A 51 6.24 -7.01 -18.74
C MET A 51 6.83 -7.97 -17.72
N GLY A 52 6.32 -9.19 -17.66
CA GLY A 52 6.81 -10.19 -16.69
C GLY A 52 6.45 -9.84 -15.26
N VAL A 53 5.32 -9.18 -15.03
CA VAL A 53 4.86 -8.80 -13.69
C VAL A 53 4.63 -10.06 -12.86
N LYS A 54 5.15 -10.08 -11.65
CA LYS A 54 5.02 -11.21 -10.71
C LYS A 54 4.12 -10.82 -9.55
N PRO A 55 3.56 -11.81 -8.83
CA PRO A 55 2.75 -11.52 -7.64
C PRO A 55 3.54 -10.70 -6.63
N ILE A 56 2.90 -9.69 -6.05
CA ILE A 56 3.53 -8.79 -5.09
C ILE A 56 2.88 -8.83 -3.70
N GLY A 57 1.77 -9.55 -3.55
CA GLY A 57 1.08 -9.65 -2.26
C GLY A 57 2.04 -10.16 -1.18
N GLY A 58 2.00 -9.56 -0.01
CA GLY A 58 2.87 -9.93 1.09
C GLY A 58 4.29 -9.36 1.02
N THR A 59 4.60 -8.53 0.02
CA THR A 59 5.91 -7.89 -0.08
C THR A 59 6.17 -7.01 1.15
N ALA A 60 7.38 -7.08 1.71
CA ALA A 60 7.76 -6.25 2.84
C ALA A 60 7.61 -4.77 2.50
N GLU A 61 7.16 -3.98 3.48
CA GLU A 61 6.88 -2.56 3.24
C GLU A 61 8.10 -1.81 2.71
N ALA A 62 9.29 -2.09 3.23
CA ALA A 62 10.52 -1.44 2.77
C ALA A 62 10.78 -1.72 1.29
N ASP A 63 10.51 -2.93 0.84
CA ASP A 63 10.72 -3.31 -0.56
C ASP A 63 9.70 -2.63 -1.48
N THR A 64 8.46 -2.53 -1.05
CA THR A 64 7.44 -1.80 -1.80
C THR A 64 7.81 -0.32 -1.92
N LYS A 65 8.24 0.29 -0.83
CA LYS A 65 8.67 1.70 -0.84
C LYS A 65 9.84 1.93 -1.79
N ALA A 66 10.81 1.02 -1.79
CA ALA A 66 11.96 1.11 -2.69
C ALA A 66 11.53 0.99 -4.16
N ALA A 67 10.63 0.05 -4.47
CA ALA A 67 10.13 -0.13 -5.83
C ALA A 67 9.38 1.11 -6.33
N VAL A 68 8.56 1.71 -5.50
CA VAL A 68 7.80 2.91 -5.87
C VAL A 68 8.71 4.11 -6.04
N THR A 69 9.69 4.25 -5.17
CA THR A 69 10.59 5.43 -5.15
C THR A 69 11.67 5.35 -6.22
N LYS A 70 12.26 4.18 -6.41
CA LYS A 70 13.42 4.00 -7.29
C LYS A 70 13.12 3.22 -8.56
N GLY A 71 11.98 2.56 -8.61
CA GLY A 71 11.66 1.62 -9.67
C GLY A 71 12.30 0.26 -9.42
N LYS A 72 11.87 -0.73 -10.16
CA LYS A 72 12.41 -2.09 -10.06
C LYS A 72 12.19 -2.81 -11.39
N ASN A 73 13.25 -3.32 -11.99
CA ASN A 73 13.18 -3.99 -13.28
C ASN A 73 12.50 -3.08 -14.31
N LYS A 74 11.38 -3.52 -14.90
CA LYS A 74 10.63 -2.71 -15.87
C LYS A 74 9.66 -1.73 -15.25
N MET A 75 9.46 -1.80 -13.93
CA MET A 75 8.61 -0.85 -13.21
C MET A 75 9.34 0.48 -13.03
N LYS A 76 8.73 1.54 -13.52
CA LYS A 76 9.28 2.89 -13.35
C LYS A 76 8.91 3.46 -11.98
N PRO A 77 9.70 4.38 -11.43
CA PRO A 77 9.33 5.07 -10.19
C PRO A 77 7.98 5.79 -10.34
N ILE A 78 7.22 5.84 -9.26
CA ILE A 78 5.94 6.54 -9.22
C ILE A 78 6.11 7.76 -8.34
N ALA A 79 6.53 8.86 -8.95
CA ALA A 79 6.90 10.08 -8.23
C ALA A 79 5.74 10.73 -7.47
N THR A 80 4.51 10.44 -7.86
CA THR A 80 3.31 11.03 -7.23
C THR A 80 2.91 10.32 -5.94
N VAL A 81 3.49 9.16 -5.64
CA VAL A 81 3.18 8.40 -4.43
C VAL A 81 4.32 8.59 -3.43
N THR A 82 4.12 9.47 -2.48
CA THR A 82 5.14 9.86 -1.49
C THR A 82 4.51 10.03 -0.11
N GLY A 83 5.34 10.16 0.91
CA GLY A 83 4.90 10.46 2.27
C GLY A 83 3.93 9.42 2.82
N LYS A 84 2.82 9.89 3.38
CA LYS A 84 1.81 9.02 3.98
C LYS A 84 1.20 8.06 2.96
N ALA A 85 0.94 8.52 1.74
CA ALA A 85 0.36 7.67 0.69
C ALA A 85 1.30 6.50 0.37
N LEU A 86 2.59 6.72 0.36
CA LEU A 86 3.59 5.67 0.15
C LEU A 86 3.58 4.68 1.30
N ASP A 87 3.56 5.17 2.53
CA ASP A 87 3.49 4.30 3.71
C ASP A 87 2.21 3.46 3.70
N ASP A 88 1.09 4.09 3.39
CA ASP A 88 -0.20 3.42 3.37
C ASP A 88 -0.28 2.33 2.30
N VAL A 89 0.20 2.61 1.09
CA VAL A 89 0.17 1.61 0.00
C VAL A 89 1.12 0.46 0.30
N ALA A 90 2.26 0.74 0.92
CA ALA A 90 3.19 -0.32 1.33
C ALA A 90 2.54 -1.24 2.35
N ALA A 91 1.81 -0.69 3.32
CA ALA A 91 1.06 -1.48 4.29
C ALA A 91 -0.04 -2.31 3.61
N TYR A 92 -0.73 -1.73 2.64
CA TYR A 92 -1.76 -2.45 1.90
C TYR A 92 -1.19 -3.63 1.13
N VAL A 93 -0.10 -3.42 0.38
CA VAL A 93 0.56 -4.48 -0.39
C VAL A 93 1.03 -5.60 0.52
N ALA A 94 1.62 -5.26 1.67
CA ALA A 94 2.05 -6.25 2.64
C ALA A 94 0.88 -7.09 3.16
N SER A 95 -0.32 -6.54 3.19
CA SER A 95 -1.53 -7.23 3.66
C SER A 95 -2.21 -8.09 2.59
N LEU A 96 -1.87 -7.94 1.33
CA LEU A 96 -2.44 -8.75 0.25
C LEU A 96 -1.95 -10.19 0.33
N LYS A 97 -2.83 -11.11 -0.01
CA LYS A 97 -2.49 -12.54 0.02
C LYS A 97 -2.77 -13.24 -1.28
#